data_a48dbea9510a828eb940d7b7a126e936
#
_entry.id   a48dbea9510a828eb940d7b7a126e936
#
_cell.length_a   1.000
_cell.length_b   1.000
_cell.length_c   1.000
_cell.angle_alpha   90.00
_cell.angle_beta   90.00
_cell.angle_gamma   90.00
#
_symmetry.space_group_name_H-M   'P 1'
#
loop_
_entity.id
_entity.type
_entity.pdbx_description
1 polymer ?
#
loop_
_entity_poly.entity_id
_entity_poly.type
_entity_poly.pdbx_seq_one_letter_code
_entity_poly.pdbx_strand_id
1 'polypeptide(L)'
;MARPEYDGRFKELFQEIFDTEFKKSFEENNIIYEHRLIDDLVASAMKWSGKFVWACKNYDGDVQSDSVAQGYGSLGMMSSVLMTPDGKIIESEAAHGTVTRHFRQHQKGEKTSTNPIASIFAWTKGLYFRGQFDHNQDLMNFANT
;
A
#
# COMPACT_ATOMS: atom_id res chain seq x y z
N MET A 1 2.69 -18.84 -12.61
CA MET A 1 3.23 -18.75 -13.99
C MET A 1 2.77 -17.41 -14.55
N ALA A 2 3.67 -16.47 -14.73
CA ALA A 2 3.35 -15.19 -15.35
C ALA A 2 2.89 -15.46 -16.80
N ARG A 3 1.77 -14.86 -17.20
CA ARG A 3 1.32 -14.95 -18.61
C ARG A 3 2.11 -13.88 -19.39
N PRO A 4 3.01 -14.28 -20.32
CA PRO A 4 3.93 -13.34 -20.98
C PRO A 4 3.23 -12.14 -21.64
N GLU A 5 2.02 -12.36 -22.14
CA GLU A 5 1.26 -11.35 -22.87
C GLU A 5 0.81 -10.16 -22.00
N TYR A 6 0.45 -10.39 -20.73
CA TYR A 6 -0.03 -9.33 -19.83
C TYR A 6 1.09 -8.72 -18.99
N ASP A 7 2.01 -9.54 -18.50
CA ASP A 7 3.09 -9.08 -17.62
C ASP A 7 4.20 -8.39 -18.42
N GLY A 8 4.45 -8.88 -19.66
CA GLY A 8 5.33 -8.21 -20.62
C GLY A 8 4.86 -6.79 -20.95
N ARG A 9 3.56 -6.61 -21.23
CA ARG A 9 3.02 -5.28 -21.56
C ARG A 9 3.07 -4.32 -20.38
N PHE A 10 2.85 -4.76 -19.16
CA PHE A 10 3.02 -3.93 -17.97
C PHE A 10 4.46 -3.39 -17.85
N LYS A 11 5.45 -4.25 -17.97
CA LYS A 11 6.87 -3.87 -18.00
C LYS A 11 7.19 -2.87 -19.11
N GLU A 12 6.74 -3.18 -20.35
CA GLU A 12 6.98 -2.33 -21.52
C GLU A 12 6.42 -0.93 -21.35
N LEU A 13 5.19 -0.79 -20.82
CA LEU A 13 4.57 0.50 -20.56
C LEU A 13 5.36 1.32 -19.53
N PHE A 14 5.80 0.71 -18.45
CA PHE A 14 6.64 1.39 -17.47
C PHE A 14 7.96 1.84 -18.07
N GLN A 15 8.60 1.00 -18.88
CA GLN A 15 9.86 1.33 -19.53
C GLN A 15 9.67 2.47 -20.54
N GLU A 16 8.63 2.41 -21.37
CA GLU A 16 8.31 3.44 -22.37
C GLU A 16 8.09 4.81 -21.71
N ILE A 17 7.27 4.86 -20.67
CA ILE A 17 6.99 6.10 -19.93
C ILE A 17 8.25 6.62 -19.23
N PHE A 18 9.03 5.74 -18.61
CA PHE A 18 10.29 6.14 -18.01
C PHE A 18 11.23 6.77 -19.04
N ASP A 19 11.45 6.12 -20.18
CA ASP A 19 12.39 6.59 -21.20
C ASP A 19 11.95 7.88 -21.87
N THR A 20 10.62 8.08 -22.04
CA THR A 20 10.08 9.26 -22.75
C THR A 20 9.81 10.45 -21.85
N GLU A 21 9.44 10.23 -20.58
CA GLU A 21 8.93 11.30 -19.73
C GLU A 21 9.77 11.54 -18.47
N PHE A 22 10.30 10.48 -17.84
CA PHE A 22 10.85 10.58 -16.50
C PHE A 22 12.36 10.41 -16.39
N LYS A 23 13.03 9.89 -17.40
CA LYS A 23 14.46 9.57 -17.34
C LYS A 23 15.31 10.75 -16.87
N LYS A 24 15.13 11.92 -17.48
CA LYS A 24 15.88 13.14 -17.12
C LYS A 24 15.61 13.56 -15.67
N SER A 25 14.37 13.56 -15.25
CA SER A 25 13.98 13.91 -13.89
C SER A 25 14.53 12.93 -12.86
N PHE A 26 14.61 11.65 -13.18
CA PHE A 26 15.20 10.63 -12.31
C PHE A 26 16.70 10.82 -12.16
N GLU A 27 17.40 11.09 -13.27
CA GLU A 27 18.83 11.37 -13.27
C GLU A 27 19.15 12.63 -12.44
N GLU A 28 18.41 13.72 -12.61
CA GLU A 28 18.58 14.98 -11.86
C GLU A 28 18.34 14.81 -10.35
N ASN A 29 17.47 13.90 -9.95
CA ASN A 29 17.13 13.64 -8.56
C ASN A 29 17.84 12.40 -7.94
N ASN A 30 18.76 11.78 -8.68
CA ASN A 30 19.46 10.56 -8.29
C ASN A 30 18.49 9.41 -7.91
N ILE A 31 17.40 9.28 -8.65
CA ILE A 31 16.44 8.21 -8.50
C ILE A 31 16.80 7.08 -9.45
N ILE A 32 16.87 5.86 -8.94
CA ILE A 32 17.16 4.67 -9.74
C ILE A 32 15.83 4.06 -10.18
N TYR A 33 15.69 3.83 -11.48
CA TYR A 33 14.62 3.03 -12.05
C TYR A 33 15.17 1.69 -12.50
N GLU A 34 14.57 0.60 -12.06
CA GLU A 34 14.96 -0.73 -12.49
C GLU A 34 13.77 -1.69 -12.54
N HIS A 35 13.83 -2.64 -13.45
CA HIS A 35 12.92 -3.77 -13.50
C HIS A 35 13.60 -4.98 -12.88
N ARG A 36 12.89 -5.69 -12.00
CA ARG A 36 13.35 -6.93 -11.38
C ARG A 36 12.34 -8.06 -11.52
N LEU A 37 12.79 -9.28 -11.45
CA LEU A 37 11.91 -10.44 -11.30
C LEU A 37 11.30 -10.43 -9.90
N ILE A 38 10.09 -10.96 -9.76
CA ILE A 38 9.32 -10.88 -8.51
C ILE A 38 10.03 -11.53 -7.32
N ASP A 39 10.65 -12.69 -7.53
CA ASP A 39 11.40 -13.41 -6.50
C ASP A 39 12.64 -12.64 -6.02
N ASP A 40 13.39 -12.05 -6.93
CA ASP A 40 14.54 -11.19 -6.60
C ASP A 40 14.10 -9.91 -5.91
N LEU A 41 12.99 -9.31 -6.36
CA LEU A 41 12.46 -8.09 -5.76
C LEU A 41 11.97 -8.33 -4.33
N VAL A 42 11.26 -9.43 -4.07
CA VAL A 42 10.86 -9.83 -2.71
C VAL A 42 12.08 -10.00 -1.81
N ALA A 43 13.10 -10.74 -2.29
CA ALA A 43 14.32 -10.98 -1.53
C ALA A 43 15.10 -9.67 -1.27
N SER A 44 15.11 -8.77 -2.22
CA SER A 44 15.78 -7.46 -2.12
C SER A 44 15.03 -6.54 -1.17
N ALA A 45 13.71 -6.46 -1.27
CA ALA A 45 12.87 -5.63 -0.40
C ALA A 45 13.04 -5.98 1.09
N MET A 46 13.25 -7.26 1.41
CA MET A 46 13.51 -7.71 2.78
C MET A 46 14.89 -7.30 3.32
N LYS A 47 15.83 -6.94 2.45
CA LYS A 47 17.21 -6.60 2.79
C LYS A 47 17.50 -5.10 2.73
N TRP A 48 16.77 -4.37 1.90
CA TRP A 48 16.99 -2.94 1.72
C TRP A 48 16.55 -2.13 2.95
N SER A 49 17.19 -1.01 3.14
CA SER A 49 16.89 -0.07 4.23
C SER A 49 15.66 0.82 3.99
N GLY A 50 14.84 0.51 3.00
CA GLY A 50 13.69 1.32 2.58
C GLY A 50 14.05 2.36 1.52
N LYS A 51 13.21 3.41 1.40
CA LYS A 51 13.35 4.49 0.41
C LYS A 51 13.18 4.01 -1.05
N PHE A 52 12.30 3.06 -1.28
CA PHE A 52 11.94 2.60 -2.61
C PHE A 52 10.42 2.60 -2.79
N VAL A 53 9.98 2.75 -4.02
CA VAL A 53 8.59 2.56 -4.44
C VAL A 53 8.57 1.35 -5.35
N TRP A 54 7.70 0.42 -5.02
CA TRP A 54 7.54 -0.82 -5.77
C TRP A 54 6.22 -0.81 -6.52
N ALA A 55 6.29 -0.72 -7.85
CA ALA A 55 5.12 -0.81 -8.72
C ALA A 55 4.77 -2.28 -8.98
N CYS A 56 3.67 -2.74 -8.43
CA CYS A 56 3.17 -4.10 -8.57
C CYS A 56 1.84 -4.12 -9.31
N LYS A 57 1.58 -5.23 -9.99
CA LYS A 57 0.21 -5.56 -10.37
C LYS A 57 -0.63 -5.95 -9.15
N ASN A 58 -1.95 -5.86 -9.29
CA ASN A 58 -2.92 -6.05 -8.22
C ASN A 58 -2.65 -7.29 -7.37
N TYR A 59 -2.62 -8.50 -7.95
CA TYR A 59 -2.41 -9.72 -7.17
C TYR A 59 -1.03 -9.81 -6.54
N ASP A 60 -0.01 -9.39 -7.25
CA ASP A 60 1.36 -9.43 -6.74
C ASP A 60 1.51 -8.46 -5.57
N GLY A 61 0.96 -7.26 -5.67
CA GLY A 61 0.96 -6.26 -4.62
C GLY A 61 0.11 -6.65 -3.42
N ASP A 62 -1.07 -7.20 -3.65
CA ASP A 62 -2.01 -7.68 -2.63
C ASP A 62 -1.37 -8.78 -1.77
N VAL A 63 -0.89 -9.84 -2.40
CA VAL A 63 -0.23 -10.95 -1.70
C VAL A 63 1.05 -10.51 -1.00
N GLN A 64 1.85 -9.66 -1.64
CA GLN A 64 3.11 -9.19 -1.07
C GLN A 64 2.90 -8.32 0.16
N SER A 65 1.98 -7.36 0.09
CA SER A 65 1.68 -6.47 1.22
C SER A 65 1.14 -7.24 2.43
N ASP A 66 0.24 -8.18 2.21
CA ASP A 66 -0.30 -9.04 3.27
C ASP A 66 0.77 -9.96 3.86
N SER A 67 1.64 -10.53 3.02
CA SER A 67 2.72 -11.41 3.49
C SER A 67 3.72 -10.64 4.36
N VAL A 68 4.09 -9.43 3.97
CA VAL A 68 4.97 -8.56 4.76
C VAL A 68 4.31 -8.17 6.07
N ALA A 69 3.03 -7.77 6.05
CA ALA A 69 2.29 -7.41 7.24
C ALA A 69 2.18 -8.57 8.25
N GLN A 70 1.93 -9.77 7.77
CA GLN A 70 1.90 -10.96 8.60
C GLN A 70 3.29 -11.27 9.18
N GLY A 71 4.34 -11.08 8.40
CA GLY A 71 5.72 -11.26 8.86
C GLY A 71 6.11 -10.31 10.00
N TYR A 72 5.57 -9.10 9.99
CA TYR A 72 5.74 -8.11 11.07
C TYR A 72 4.66 -8.19 12.17
N GLY A 73 3.77 -9.16 12.08
CA GLY A 73 2.87 -9.53 13.17
C GLY A 73 1.52 -8.85 13.16
N SER A 74 1.10 -8.14 12.09
CA SER A 74 -0.16 -7.44 12.23
C SER A 74 -0.86 -6.99 10.95
N LEU A 75 -1.52 -7.90 10.27
CA LEU A 75 -2.56 -7.56 9.29
C LEU A 75 -3.64 -6.63 9.90
N GLY A 76 -4.01 -6.86 11.16
CA GLY A 76 -5.01 -6.06 11.90
C GLY A 76 -4.58 -4.62 12.23
N MET A 77 -3.38 -4.20 11.86
CA MET A 77 -2.87 -2.83 12.03
C MET A 77 -2.62 -2.12 10.69
N MET A 78 -2.88 -2.78 9.59
CA MET A 78 -2.71 -2.18 8.26
C MET A 78 -3.92 -1.34 7.86
N SER A 79 -3.63 -0.24 7.19
CA SER A 79 -4.60 0.53 6.42
C SER A 79 -4.17 0.61 4.96
N SER A 80 -5.14 0.61 4.06
CA SER A 80 -4.96 0.82 2.64
C SER A 80 -5.33 2.25 2.28
N VAL A 81 -4.63 2.84 1.32
CA VAL A 81 -4.92 4.17 0.80
C VAL A 81 -4.98 4.11 -0.72
N LEU A 82 -6.09 4.55 -1.28
CA LEU A 82 -6.26 4.79 -2.69
C LEU A 82 -6.22 6.29 -2.94
N MET A 83 -5.40 6.73 -3.90
CA MET A 83 -5.17 8.15 -4.16
C MET A 83 -5.25 8.42 -5.66
N THR A 84 -5.87 9.54 -6.04
CA THR A 84 -5.80 10.01 -7.42
C THR A 84 -4.38 10.47 -7.79
N PRO A 85 -3.97 10.39 -9.08
CA PRO A 85 -2.63 10.78 -9.51
C PRO A 85 -2.24 12.22 -9.15
N ASP A 86 -3.21 13.12 -9.06
CA ASP A 86 -3.01 14.52 -8.66
C ASP A 86 -3.02 14.72 -7.13
N GLY A 87 -3.23 13.65 -6.36
CA GLY A 87 -3.22 13.67 -4.90
C GLY A 87 -4.39 14.40 -4.24
N LYS A 88 -5.45 14.74 -4.99
CA LYS A 88 -6.55 15.58 -4.47
C LYS A 88 -7.71 14.80 -3.87
N ILE A 89 -7.83 13.53 -4.21
CA ILE A 89 -8.87 12.64 -3.68
C ILE A 89 -8.19 11.44 -3.06
N ILE A 90 -8.59 11.10 -1.85
CA ILE A 90 -8.04 9.99 -1.09
C ILE A 90 -9.18 9.20 -0.47
N GLU A 91 -9.08 7.90 -0.60
CA GLU A 91 -9.88 6.92 0.12
C GLU A 91 -8.95 6.12 1.04
N SER A 92 -9.35 5.93 2.28
CA SER A 92 -8.60 5.16 3.26
C SER A 92 -9.50 4.14 3.92
N GLU A 93 -9.03 2.90 4.00
CA GLU A 93 -9.78 1.77 4.56
C GLU A 93 -8.89 0.87 5.41
N ALA A 94 -9.52 -0.01 6.21
CA ALA A 94 -8.81 -1.12 6.83
C ALA A 94 -8.41 -2.13 5.77
N ALA A 95 -7.15 -2.56 5.76
CA ALA A 95 -6.62 -3.48 4.74
C ALA A 95 -7.08 -4.94 4.89
N HIS A 96 -7.99 -5.24 5.80
CA HIS A 96 -8.50 -6.58 6.05
C HIS A 96 -10.01 -6.68 5.77
N GLY A 97 -10.48 -7.89 5.54
CA GLY A 97 -11.90 -8.17 5.31
C GLY A 97 -12.76 -8.13 6.58
N THR A 98 -14.00 -8.53 6.44
CA THR A 98 -15.07 -8.43 7.45
C THR A 98 -15.01 -9.47 8.59
N VAL A 99 -13.98 -10.32 8.63
CA VAL A 99 -13.79 -11.37 9.66
C VAL A 99 -15.06 -12.23 9.87
N THR A 100 -15.59 -12.75 8.79
CA THR A 100 -16.85 -13.51 8.76
C THR A 100 -16.88 -14.69 9.73
N ARG A 101 -15.72 -15.28 10.06
CA ARG A 101 -15.61 -16.34 11.06
C ARG A 101 -16.06 -15.88 12.45
N HIS A 102 -15.57 -14.71 12.91
CA HIS A 102 -15.96 -14.13 14.20
C HIS A 102 -17.45 -13.78 14.23
N PHE A 103 -17.98 -13.23 13.14
CA PHE A 103 -19.41 -12.95 13.03
C PHE A 103 -20.26 -14.21 13.19
N ARG A 104 -19.88 -15.31 12.53
CA ARG A 104 -20.58 -16.59 12.67
C ARG A 104 -20.48 -17.17 14.09
N GLN A 105 -19.37 -17.02 14.77
CA GLN A 105 -19.21 -17.39 16.18
C GLN A 105 -20.13 -16.56 17.07
N HIS A 106 -20.15 -15.25 16.86
CA HIS A 106 -21.04 -14.35 17.59
C HIS A 106 -22.52 -14.73 17.39
N GLN A 107 -22.94 -15.05 16.16
CA GLN A 107 -24.31 -15.51 15.89
C GLN A 107 -24.69 -16.81 16.65
N LYS A 108 -23.72 -17.64 17.00
CA LYS A 108 -23.92 -18.83 17.83
C LYS A 108 -23.90 -18.56 19.34
N GLY A 109 -23.77 -17.31 19.75
CA GLY A 109 -23.66 -16.92 21.15
C GLY A 109 -22.29 -17.13 21.77
N GLU A 110 -21.25 -17.43 20.95
CA GLU A 110 -19.89 -17.57 21.43
C GLU A 110 -19.29 -16.18 21.75
N LYS A 111 -18.41 -16.15 22.74
CA LYS A 111 -17.68 -14.91 23.08
C LYS A 111 -16.66 -14.60 21.99
N THR A 112 -16.78 -13.44 21.38
CA THR A 112 -15.87 -12.93 20.36
C THR A 112 -15.29 -11.57 20.76
N SER A 113 -14.15 -11.21 20.17
CA SER A 113 -13.54 -9.89 20.30
C SER A 113 -13.28 -9.30 18.92
N THR A 114 -13.29 -7.96 18.84
CA THR A 114 -12.93 -7.21 17.64
C THR A 114 -11.67 -6.40 17.89
N ASN A 115 -10.88 -6.21 16.84
CA ASN A 115 -9.73 -5.31 16.85
C ASN A 115 -10.05 -4.09 15.97
N PRO A 116 -10.31 -2.91 16.54
CA PRO A 116 -10.68 -1.73 15.77
C PRO A 116 -9.46 -0.95 15.23
N ILE A 117 -8.23 -1.37 15.50
CA ILE A 117 -7.02 -0.57 15.25
C ILE A 117 -6.87 -0.20 13.78
N ALA A 118 -7.06 -1.14 12.85
CA ALA A 118 -6.97 -0.83 11.42
C ALA A 118 -8.00 0.22 10.98
N SER A 119 -9.23 0.16 11.52
CA SER A 119 -10.25 1.18 11.26
C SER A 119 -9.88 2.54 11.84
N ILE A 120 -9.30 2.56 13.04
CA ILE A 120 -8.80 3.82 13.65
C ILE A 120 -7.70 4.41 12.77
N PHE A 121 -6.74 3.61 12.31
CA PHE A 121 -5.68 4.07 11.42
C PHE A 121 -6.20 4.57 10.08
N ALA A 122 -7.22 3.93 9.51
CA ALA A 122 -7.85 4.42 8.29
C ALA A 122 -8.48 5.81 8.50
N TRP A 123 -9.20 6.03 9.61
CA TRP A 123 -9.75 7.34 9.96
C TRP A 123 -8.67 8.39 10.21
N THR A 124 -7.63 8.07 10.94
CA THR A 124 -6.53 9.02 11.20
C THR A 124 -5.78 9.37 9.92
N LYS A 125 -5.61 8.43 8.98
CA LYS A 125 -5.10 8.73 7.64
C LYS A 125 -5.97 9.72 6.90
N GLY A 126 -7.29 9.51 6.88
CA GLY A 126 -8.23 10.46 6.26
C GLY A 126 -8.14 11.85 6.89
N LEU A 127 -8.07 11.95 8.22
CA LEU A 127 -7.90 13.22 8.94
C LEU A 127 -6.56 13.89 8.62
N TYR A 128 -5.48 13.12 8.53
CA TYR A 128 -4.17 13.66 8.16
C TYR A 128 -4.18 14.31 6.78
N PHE A 129 -4.71 13.61 5.77
CA PHE A 129 -4.82 14.17 4.42
C PHE A 129 -5.80 15.34 4.36
N ARG A 130 -6.89 15.31 5.14
CA ARG A 130 -7.77 16.48 5.26
C ARG A 130 -7.01 17.68 5.81
N GLY A 131 -6.21 17.47 6.85
CA GLY A 131 -5.32 18.51 7.39
C GLY A 131 -4.34 19.07 6.36
N GLN A 132 -3.78 18.19 5.52
CA GLN A 132 -2.91 18.59 4.41
C GLN A 132 -3.63 19.49 3.40
N PHE A 133 -4.83 19.09 2.96
CA PHE A 133 -5.60 19.85 1.98
C PHE A 133 -6.04 21.22 2.48
N ASP A 134 -6.34 21.32 3.76
CA ASP A 134 -6.77 22.56 4.41
C ASP A 134 -5.61 23.38 4.97
N HIS A 135 -4.35 22.93 4.83
CA HIS A 135 -3.18 23.52 5.46
C HIS A 135 -3.33 23.66 6.99
N ASN A 136 -4.01 22.70 7.62
CA ASN A 136 -4.30 22.67 9.05
C ASN A 136 -3.28 21.79 9.79
N GLN A 137 -2.23 22.42 10.33
CA GLN A 137 -1.16 21.74 11.03
C GLN A 137 -1.63 21.04 12.31
N ASP A 138 -2.60 21.63 13.03
CA ASP A 138 -3.11 21.06 14.27
C ASP A 138 -3.84 19.74 14.02
N LEU A 139 -4.62 19.68 12.94
CA LEU A 139 -5.28 18.45 12.52
C LEU A 139 -4.28 17.36 12.10
N MET A 140 -3.23 17.72 11.38
CA MET A 140 -2.16 16.78 11.01
C MET A 140 -1.41 16.26 12.25
N ASN A 141 -1.12 17.13 13.22
CA ASN A 141 -0.47 16.73 14.46
C ASN A 141 -1.37 15.78 15.27
N PHE A 142 -2.66 16.10 15.41
CA PHE A 142 -3.63 15.23 16.06
C PHE A 142 -3.70 13.84 15.41
N ALA A 143 -3.72 13.78 14.09
CA ALA A 143 -3.80 12.51 13.35
C ALA A 143 -2.53 11.65 13.46
N ASN A 144 -1.39 12.23 13.82
CA ASN A 144 -0.11 11.51 14.00
C ASN A 144 0.17 11.11 15.46
N THR A 145 -0.67 11.54 16.40
CA THR A 145 -0.54 11.18 17.82
C THR A 145 -1.19 9.85 18.12
#